data_abbb413b521598ca871d978d267622d0
#
_entry.id   abbb413b521598ca871d978d267622d0
#
_cell.length_a   1.000
_cell.length_b   1.000
_cell.length_c   1.000
_cell.angle_alpha   90.00
_cell.angle_beta   90.00
_cell.angle_gamma   90.00
#
_symmetry.space_group_name_H-M   'P 1'
#
loop_
_entity.id
_entity.type
_entity.pdbx_description
1 polymer ?
#
loop_
_entity_poly.entity_id
_entity_poly.type
_entity_poly.pdbx_seq_one_letter_code
_entity_poly.pdbx_strand_id
1 'polypeptide(L)'
;EKWALVQIDRNLSTSIAMKGIEALHRNDVPFHCISVVTADAMEQPERMYRFFRDNGITNVGFNVEEQEGINTSSSMQGSAMEEKYRDFLRAFWRLSEQDGYPVVLREFEQVISLIQGNARMTQNELNRPFSILSVDWEGNFSTFDPELLSVASDRYGSFNLGNIKDLSLVESTHTEQFRRLMADMTSGVETCHKSCEYFGLCGGGNGSNKFWEHGTLASSETNACRFGTQIPTQVL
;
A
#
# COMPACT_ATOMS: atom_id res chain seq x y z
N GLU A 1 22.53 -10.66 -14.30
CA GLU A 1 21.55 -11.16 -15.29
C GLU A 1 20.30 -10.30 -15.16
N LYS A 2 19.95 -9.60 -16.24
CA LYS A 2 18.72 -8.82 -16.32
C LYS A 2 17.54 -9.79 -16.25
N TRP A 3 16.76 -9.73 -15.20
CA TRP A 3 15.43 -10.33 -15.20
C TRP A 3 14.64 -9.67 -16.31
N ALA A 4 14.48 -10.36 -17.41
CA ALA A 4 13.54 -9.94 -18.42
C ALA A 4 12.15 -10.03 -17.79
N LEU A 5 11.47 -8.89 -17.67
CA LEU A 5 10.03 -8.87 -17.46
C LEU A 5 9.44 -9.64 -18.66
N VAL A 6 9.11 -10.90 -18.42
CA VAL A 6 8.35 -11.68 -19.38
C VAL A 6 7.01 -10.98 -19.46
N GLN A 7 6.70 -10.41 -20.61
CA GLN A 7 5.38 -9.91 -20.92
C GLN A 7 4.46 -11.15 -20.95
N ILE A 8 3.91 -11.51 -19.79
CA ILE A 8 2.96 -12.62 -19.69
C ILE A 8 1.73 -12.15 -20.44
N ASP A 9 1.30 -12.94 -21.42
CA ASP A 9 0.02 -12.73 -22.10
C ASP A 9 -1.06 -12.51 -21.04
N ARG A 10 -1.80 -11.40 -21.12
CA ARG A 10 -2.83 -11.03 -20.12
C ARG A 10 -3.82 -12.18 -19.88
N ASN A 11 -4.17 -12.93 -20.92
CA ASN A 11 -5.06 -14.08 -20.82
C ASN A 11 -4.43 -15.24 -20.04
N LEU A 12 -3.14 -15.51 -20.24
CA LEU A 12 -2.40 -16.55 -19.53
C LEU A 12 -2.25 -16.20 -18.05
N SER A 13 -1.91 -14.94 -17.74
CA SER A 13 -1.80 -14.44 -16.36
C SER A 13 -3.13 -14.57 -15.60
N THR A 14 -4.24 -14.17 -16.21
CA THR A 14 -5.58 -14.30 -15.62
C THR A 14 -5.92 -15.78 -15.37
N SER A 15 -5.67 -16.66 -16.34
CA SER A 15 -5.94 -18.10 -16.19
C SER A 15 -5.15 -18.73 -15.04
N ILE A 16 -3.90 -18.35 -14.85
CA ILE A 16 -3.06 -18.85 -13.74
C ILE A 16 -3.59 -18.33 -12.39
N ALA A 17 -3.92 -17.06 -12.30
CA ALA A 17 -4.48 -16.47 -11.09
C ALA A 17 -5.80 -17.15 -10.69
N MET A 18 -6.70 -17.38 -11.65
CA MET A 18 -7.98 -18.07 -11.40
C MET A 18 -7.78 -19.51 -10.92
N LYS A 19 -6.83 -20.25 -11.47
CA LYS A 19 -6.48 -21.60 -10.95
C LYS A 19 -5.97 -21.54 -9.51
N GLY A 20 -5.23 -20.49 -9.14
CA GLY A 20 -4.79 -20.25 -7.77
C GLY A 20 -5.98 -20.03 -6.83
N ILE A 21 -6.92 -19.16 -7.21
CA ILE A 21 -8.14 -18.89 -6.44
C ILE A 21 -8.96 -20.18 -6.26
N GLU A 22 -9.18 -20.95 -7.33
CA GLU A 22 -9.88 -22.23 -7.28
C GLU A 22 -9.18 -23.24 -6.34
N ALA A 23 -7.84 -23.25 -6.31
CA ALA A 23 -7.08 -24.13 -5.44
C ALA A 23 -7.23 -23.71 -3.97
N LEU A 24 -7.23 -22.42 -3.66
CA LEU A 24 -7.46 -21.90 -2.31
C LEU A 24 -8.87 -22.28 -1.82
N HIS A 25 -9.89 -22.07 -2.64
CA HIS A 25 -11.27 -22.44 -2.32
C HIS A 25 -11.43 -23.94 -2.07
N ARG A 26 -10.86 -24.81 -2.93
CA ARG A 26 -10.94 -26.27 -2.78
C ARG A 26 -10.30 -26.81 -1.50
N ASN A 27 -9.36 -26.05 -0.93
CA ASN A 27 -8.65 -26.46 0.28
C ASN A 27 -9.05 -25.63 1.51
N ASP A 28 -10.13 -24.87 1.44
CA ASP A 28 -10.65 -24.02 2.51
C ASP A 28 -9.56 -23.09 3.11
N VAL A 29 -8.65 -22.61 2.26
CA VAL A 29 -7.60 -21.65 2.68
C VAL A 29 -8.16 -20.25 2.59
N PRO A 30 -8.26 -19.50 3.71
CA PRO A 30 -8.69 -18.11 3.67
C PRO A 30 -7.66 -17.25 2.93
N PHE A 31 -8.14 -16.32 2.11
CA PHE A 31 -7.29 -15.41 1.36
C PHE A 31 -7.99 -14.08 1.16
N HIS A 32 -7.22 -13.07 0.78
CA HIS A 32 -7.72 -11.80 0.26
C HIS A 32 -7.06 -11.51 -1.09
N CYS A 33 -7.71 -10.71 -1.91
CA CYS A 33 -7.14 -10.21 -3.14
C CYS A 33 -6.71 -8.76 -3.00
N ILE A 34 -5.53 -8.44 -3.54
CA ILE A 34 -5.12 -7.06 -3.77
C ILE A 34 -5.28 -6.76 -5.25
N SER A 35 -6.02 -5.71 -5.56
CA SER A 35 -6.23 -5.25 -6.94
C SER A 35 -5.62 -3.87 -7.12
N VAL A 36 -4.77 -3.72 -8.14
CA VAL A 36 -4.25 -2.40 -8.51
C VAL A 36 -5.32 -1.64 -9.28
N VAL A 37 -5.67 -0.45 -8.80
CA VAL A 37 -6.65 0.44 -9.42
C VAL A 37 -5.94 1.51 -10.23
N THR A 38 -6.19 1.51 -11.54
CA THR A 38 -5.73 2.51 -12.51
C THR A 38 -6.91 3.37 -12.99
N ALA A 39 -6.64 4.47 -13.68
CA ALA A 39 -7.68 5.31 -14.27
C ALA A 39 -8.66 4.50 -15.15
N ASP A 40 -8.15 3.55 -15.94
CA ASP A 40 -8.98 2.69 -16.81
C ASP A 40 -9.84 1.70 -16.00
N ALA A 41 -9.31 1.19 -14.89
CA ALA A 41 -10.06 0.24 -14.03
C ALA A 41 -11.31 0.88 -13.43
N MET A 42 -11.28 2.17 -13.13
CA MET A 42 -12.40 2.90 -12.54
C MET A 42 -13.60 3.09 -13.48
N GLU A 43 -13.41 2.90 -14.78
CA GLU A 43 -14.50 3.06 -15.77
C GLU A 43 -15.54 1.92 -15.68
N GLN A 44 -15.26 0.82 -14.97
CA GLN A 44 -16.12 -0.36 -14.92
C GLN A 44 -16.27 -0.93 -13.50
N PRO A 45 -16.78 -0.16 -12.52
CA PRO A 45 -16.92 -0.61 -11.13
C PRO A 45 -17.84 -1.84 -11.01
N GLU A 46 -18.94 -1.91 -11.78
CA GLU A 46 -19.87 -3.04 -11.74
C GLU A 46 -19.23 -4.33 -12.24
N ARG A 47 -18.38 -4.25 -13.28
CA ARG A 47 -17.67 -5.40 -13.81
C ARG A 47 -16.64 -5.92 -12.81
N MET A 48 -15.92 -5.03 -12.16
CA MET A 48 -14.94 -5.37 -11.14
C MET A 48 -15.64 -5.99 -9.91
N TYR A 49 -16.71 -5.39 -9.44
CA TYR A 49 -17.49 -5.92 -8.33
C TYR A 49 -18.01 -7.33 -8.62
N ARG A 50 -18.67 -7.54 -9.78
CA ARG A 50 -19.17 -8.86 -10.19
C ARG A 50 -18.07 -9.89 -10.28
N PHE A 51 -16.88 -9.52 -10.77
CA PHE A 51 -15.74 -10.42 -10.82
C PHE A 51 -15.40 -10.97 -9.43
N PHE A 52 -15.29 -10.14 -8.40
CA PHE A 52 -15.01 -10.60 -7.06
C PHE A 52 -16.14 -11.44 -6.47
N ARG A 53 -17.36 -10.95 -6.56
CA ARG A 53 -18.55 -11.64 -6.06
C ARG A 53 -18.72 -13.02 -6.69
N ASP A 54 -18.70 -13.09 -8.02
CA ASP A 54 -19.00 -14.32 -8.77
C ASP A 54 -17.90 -15.37 -8.63
N ASN A 55 -16.69 -14.97 -8.24
CA ASN A 55 -15.58 -15.88 -7.94
C ASN A 55 -15.39 -16.13 -6.43
N GLY A 56 -16.34 -15.73 -5.58
CA GLY A 56 -16.30 -15.98 -4.15
C GLY A 56 -15.15 -15.27 -3.41
N ILE A 57 -14.64 -14.17 -3.97
CA ILE A 57 -13.58 -13.37 -3.35
C ILE A 57 -14.25 -12.37 -2.42
N THR A 58 -14.21 -12.64 -1.12
CA THR A 58 -14.94 -11.88 -0.11
C THR A 58 -14.15 -10.71 0.46
N ASN A 59 -12.82 -10.77 0.43
CA ASN A 59 -11.94 -9.73 0.98
C ASN A 59 -11.05 -9.14 -0.12
N VAL A 60 -11.17 -7.85 -0.35
CA VAL A 60 -10.45 -7.14 -1.41
C VAL A 60 -9.78 -5.90 -0.85
N GLY A 61 -8.51 -5.69 -1.18
CA GLY A 61 -7.80 -4.42 -0.99
C GLY A 61 -7.57 -3.73 -2.33
N PHE A 62 -7.79 -2.44 -2.39
CA PHE A 62 -7.45 -1.62 -3.54
C PHE A 62 -6.13 -0.89 -3.31
N ASN A 63 -5.09 -1.31 -4.03
CA ASN A 63 -3.90 -0.49 -4.16
C ASN A 63 -4.07 0.40 -5.38
N VAL A 64 -4.05 1.70 -5.18
CA VAL A 64 -4.06 2.65 -6.28
C VAL A 64 -2.70 2.58 -6.97
N GLU A 65 -2.69 2.75 -8.31
CA GLU A 65 -1.43 2.84 -9.04
C GLU A 65 -0.56 3.97 -8.49
N GLU A 66 0.57 3.61 -7.90
CA GLU A 66 1.50 4.52 -7.23
C GLU A 66 2.71 4.84 -8.10
N GLN A 67 3.31 6.01 -7.85
CA GLN A 67 4.62 6.35 -8.39
C GLN A 67 5.67 5.79 -7.44
N GLU A 68 6.27 4.64 -7.82
CA GLU A 68 7.21 3.91 -6.95
C GLU A 68 8.14 3.00 -7.75
N GLY A 69 9.39 2.93 -7.38
CA GLY A 69 10.38 2.08 -8.02
C GLY A 69 10.56 2.37 -9.51
N ILE A 70 10.29 1.38 -10.33
CA ILE A 70 10.35 1.49 -11.80
C ILE A 70 9.13 2.20 -12.39
N ASN A 71 8.05 2.34 -11.64
CA ASN A 71 6.85 3.05 -12.05
C ASN A 71 7.00 4.54 -11.75
N THR A 72 7.56 5.28 -12.71
CA THR A 72 7.89 6.71 -12.55
C THR A 72 6.72 7.65 -12.77
N SER A 73 5.53 7.12 -13.08
CA SER A 73 4.30 7.90 -13.28
C SER A 73 3.08 7.11 -12.85
N SER A 74 2.02 7.81 -12.46
CA SER A 74 0.72 7.20 -12.14
C SER A 74 -0.37 7.86 -12.97
N SER A 75 -1.34 7.07 -13.42
CA SER A 75 -2.57 7.57 -14.06
C SER A 75 -3.51 8.21 -13.03
N MET A 76 -3.28 7.98 -11.74
CA MET A 76 -4.09 8.38 -10.61
C MET A 76 -3.59 9.70 -10.01
N GLN A 77 -3.66 10.79 -10.77
CA GLN A 77 -3.18 12.10 -10.32
C GLN A 77 -4.20 13.21 -10.60
N GLY A 78 -4.26 14.16 -9.67
CA GLY A 78 -5.07 15.38 -9.78
C GLY A 78 -6.53 15.22 -9.35
N SER A 79 -7.18 16.35 -9.11
CA SER A 79 -8.52 16.43 -8.53
C SER A 79 -9.61 15.73 -9.34
N ALA A 80 -9.48 15.66 -10.65
CA ALA A 80 -10.42 14.93 -11.51
C ALA A 80 -10.35 13.42 -11.26
N MET A 81 -9.15 12.87 -10.99
CA MET A 81 -9.00 11.45 -10.65
C MET A 81 -9.48 11.16 -9.22
N GLU A 82 -9.29 12.09 -8.28
CA GLU A 82 -9.83 11.98 -6.93
C GLU A 82 -11.35 11.86 -6.95
N GLU A 83 -12.06 12.68 -7.75
CA GLU A 83 -13.51 12.60 -7.87
C GLU A 83 -13.98 11.30 -8.53
N LYS A 84 -13.32 10.89 -9.63
CA LYS A 84 -13.61 9.59 -10.27
C LYS A 84 -13.42 8.42 -9.31
N TYR A 85 -12.36 8.44 -8.51
CA TYR A 85 -12.12 7.38 -7.53
C TYR A 85 -13.17 7.37 -6.42
N ARG A 86 -13.60 8.54 -5.97
CA ARG A 86 -14.69 8.68 -5.01
C ARG A 86 -15.99 8.07 -5.55
N ASP A 87 -16.32 8.36 -6.81
CA ASP A 87 -17.52 7.81 -7.45
C ASP A 87 -17.40 6.30 -7.70
N PHE A 88 -16.21 5.81 -8.06
CA PHE A 88 -15.91 4.39 -8.17
C PHE A 88 -16.12 3.67 -6.84
N LEU A 89 -15.59 4.19 -5.74
CA LEU A 89 -15.76 3.60 -4.41
C LEU A 89 -17.23 3.63 -3.95
N ARG A 90 -17.94 4.73 -4.21
CA ARG A 90 -19.40 4.82 -3.93
C ARG A 90 -20.20 3.80 -4.72
N ALA A 91 -19.89 3.61 -5.99
CA ALA A 91 -20.55 2.60 -6.82
C ALA A 91 -20.27 1.20 -6.28
N PHE A 92 -19.03 0.89 -5.95
CA PHE A 92 -18.64 -0.41 -5.39
C PHE A 92 -19.32 -0.68 -4.04
N TRP A 93 -19.36 0.31 -3.16
CA TRP A 93 -20.05 0.21 -1.87
C TRP A 93 -21.55 -0.09 -2.04
N ARG A 94 -22.25 0.66 -2.91
CA ARG A 94 -23.67 0.46 -3.18
C ARG A 94 -23.97 -0.93 -3.72
N LEU A 95 -23.14 -1.46 -4.61
CA LEU A 95 -23.29 -2.80 -5.16
C LEU A 95 -23.13 -3.86 -4.07
N SER A 96 -22.13 -3.70 -3.20
CA SER A 96 -21.91 -4.61 -2.09
C SER A 96 -23.07 -4.56 -1.08
N GLU A 97 -23.58 -3.36 -0.79
CA GLU A 97 -24.75 -3.17 0.08
C GLU A 97 -26.00 -3.86 -0.47
N GLN A 98 -26.29 -3.69 -1.76
CA GLN A 98 -27.44 -4.32 -2.42
C GLN A 98 -27.43 -5.84 -2.37
N ASP A 99 -26.25 -6.44 -2.41
CA ASP A 99 -26.04 -7.88 -2.33
C ASP A 99 -25.84 -8.40 -0.88
N GLY A 100 -25.95 -7.53 0.14
CA GLY A 100 -25.79 -7.90 1.54
C GLY A 100 -24.33 -8.02 2.01
N TYR A 101 -23.43 -7.24 1.43
CA TYR A 101 -22.01 -7.13 1.74
C TYR A 101 -21.18 -8.42 1.56
N PRO A 102 -21.33 -9.16 0.43
CA PRO A 102 -20.54 -10.37 0.20
C PRO A 102 -19.06 -10.04 -0.11
N VAL A 103 -18.76 -8.81 -0.53
CA VAL A 103 -17.40 -8.33 -0.80
C VAL A 103 -17.09 -7.16 0.14
N VAL A 104 -16.06 -7.34 0.96
CA VAL A 104 -15.57 -6.35 1.93
C VAL A 104 -14.32 -5.68 1.37
N LEU A 105 -14.30 -4.35 1.37
CA LEU A 105 -13.10 -3.58 1.03
C LEU A 105 -12.28 -3.29 2.28
N ARG A 106 -11.00 -3.67 2.24
CA ARG A 106 -10.04 -3.45 3.31
C ARG A 106 -10.01 -2.00 3.79
N GLU A 107 -10.04 -1.05 2.86
CA GLU A 107 -9.97 0.38 3.12
C GLU A 107 -11.17 0.87 3.95
N PHE A 108 -12.35 0.34 3.69
CA PHE A 108 -13.55 0.64 4.49
C PHE A 108 -13.55 -0.09 5.83
N GLU A 109 -13.20 -1.37 5.84
CA GLU A 109 -13.15 -2.18 7.05
C GLU A 109 -12.20 -1.58 8.10
N GLN A 110 -11.04 -1.10 7.67
CA GLN A 110 -10.07 -0.45 8.55
C GLN A 110 -10.66 0.79 9.22
N VAL A 111 -11.29 1.68 8.46
CA VAL A 111 -11.91 2.90 9.00
C VAL A 111 -13.07 2.56 9.94
N ILE A 112 -13.96 1.66 9.53
CA ILE A 112 -15.09 1.22 10.34
C ILE A 112 -14.63 0.58 11.65
N SER A 113 -13.62 -0.28 11.61
CA SER A 113 -13.06 -0.93 12.79
C SER A 113 -12.48 0.06 13.80
N LEU A 114 -11.76 1.08 13.32
CA LEU A 114 -11.22 2.14 14.19
C LEU A 114 -12.34 2.97 14.83
N ILE A 115 -13.37 3.33 14.07
CA ILE A 115 -14.54 4.07 14.58
C ILE A 115 -15.28 3.24 15.62
N GLN A 116 -15.63 2.00 15.32
CA GLN A 116 -16.36 1.11 16.23
C GLN A 116 -15.56 0.80 17.50
N GLY A 117 -14.25 0.63 17.36
CA GLY A 117 -13.33 0.40 18.48
C GLY A 117 -13.01 1.68 19.28
N ASN A 118 -13.50 2.85 18.88
CA ASN A 118 -13.08 4.16 19.41
C ASN A 118 -11.55 4.27 19.52
N ALA A 119 -10.84 3.75 18.52
CA ALA A 119 -9.40 3.69 18.48
C ALA A 119 -8.81 4.71 17.49
N ARG A 120 -7.57 5.11 17.74
CA ARG A 120 -6.80 5.98 16.86
C ARG A 120 -5.40 5.43 16.68
N MET A 121 -4.90 5.46 15.46
CA MET A 121 -3.51 5.13 15.20
C MET A 121 -2.60 6.29 15.61
N THR A 122 -1.43 5.96 16.13
CA THR A 122 -0.35 6.92 16.45
C THR A 122 0.85 6.72 15.56
N GLN A 123 0.96 5.55 14.94
CA GLN A 123 1.95 5.16 13.94
C GLN A 123 1.44 3.89 13.24
N ASN A 124 2.05 3.49 12.15
CA ASN A 124 1.75 2.25 11.45
C ASN A 124 3.02 1.39 11.24
N GLU A 125 2.85 0.21 10.68
CA GLU A 125 3.97 -0.73 10.48
C GLU A 125 5.02 -0.19 9.49
N LEU A 126 4.61 0.59 8.49
CA LEU A 126 5.46 1.15 7.45
C LEU A 126 6.29 2.37 7.91
N ASN A 127 6.04 2.89 9.11
CA ASN A 127 6.84 3.96 9.69
C ASN A 127 7.47 3.61 11.04
N ARG A 128 7.27 2.37 11.50
CA ARG A 128 7.90 1.81 12.70
C ARG A 128 9.07 0.90 12.32
N PRO A 129 10.27 1.14 12.83
CA PRO A 129 11.44 0.35 12.44
C PRO A 129 11.27 -1.13 12.81
N PHE A 130 11.68 -1.99 11.91
CA PHE A 130 11.65 -3.46 12.04
C PHE A 130 10.26 -4.08 12.30
N SER A 131 9.17 -3.33 12.13
CA SER A 131 7.84 -3.95 12.00
C SER A 131 7.75 -4.73 10.69
N ILE A 132 8.37 -4.21 9.65
CA ILE A 132 8.63 -4.92 8.40
C ILE A 132 10.15 -5.01 8.23
N LEU A 133 10.63 -6.21 7.98
CA LEU A 133 12.02 -6.52 7.64
C LEU A 133 12.05 -7.13 6.25
N SER A 134 12.72 -6.46 5.33
CA SER A 134 12.93 -6.96 3.98
C SER A 134 14.37 -7.41 3.83
N VAL A 135 14.57 -8.61 3.26
CA VAL A 135 15.88 -9.21 3.03
C VAL A 135 15.96 -9.68 1.61
N ASP A 136 17.00 -9.27 0.86
CA ASP A 136 17.23 -9.78 -0.47
C ASP A 136 17.98 -11.14 -0.48
N TRP A 137 18.10 -11.72 -1.67
CA TRP A 137 18.77 -13.02 -1.82
C TRP A 137 20.26 -13.02 -1.50
N GLU A 138 20.92 -11.86 -1.48
CA GLU A 138 22.31 -11.69 -1.08
C GLU A 138 22.47 -11.56 0.44
N GLY A 139 21.36 -11.29 1.13
CA GLY A 139 21.31 -11.08 2.59
C GLY A 139 21.35 -9.62 3.00
N ASN A 140 21.26 -8.67 2.06
CA ASN A 140 21.10 -7.27 2.41
C ASN A 140 19.70 -7.03 2.97
N PHE A 141 19.59 -6.16 3.95
CA PHE A 141 18.30 -5.91 4.60
C PHE A 141 17.98 -4.42 4.74
N SER A 142 16.68 -4.14 4.74
CA SER A 142 16.09 -2.82 4.99
C SER A 142 14.93 -2.93 5.97
N THR A 143 14.43 -1.78 6.42
CA THR A 143 13.26 -1.66 7.28
C THR A 143 12.27 -0.65 6.70
N PHE A 144 11.12 -0.54 7.34
CA PHE A 144 9.95 0.27 7.01
C PHE A 144 9.12 -0.34 5.88
N ASP A 145 9.61 -0.29 4.66
CA ASP A 145 8.86 -0.69 3.48
C ASP A 145 9.72 -1.58 2.57
N PRO A 146 9.20 -2.69 2.04
CA PRO A 146 9.90 -3.55 1.08
C PRO A 146 10.42 -2.79 -0.14
N GLU A 147 9.70 -1.76 -0.60
CA GLU A 147 10.02 -0.97 -1.78
C GLU A 147 11.27 -0.10 -1.62
N LEU A 148 11.79 0.02 -0.40
CA LEU A 148 13.05 0.70 -0.11
C LEU A 148 14.27 -0.23 -0.18
N LEU A 149 14.06 -1.56 -0.23
CA LEU A 149 15.17 -2.51 -0.31
C LEU A 149 15.93 -2.32 -1.62
N SER A 150 17.26 -2.22 -1.53
CA SER A 150 18.17 -2.01 -2.65
C SER A 150 18.00 -0.67 -3.41
N VAL A 151 17.25 0.27 -2.85
CA VAL A 151 17.15 1.64 -3.35
C VAL A 151 18.30 2.48 -2.81
N ALA A 152 18.74 3.44 -3.61
CA ALA A 152 19.73 4.46 -3.20
C ALA A 152 19.31 5.84 -3.71
N SER A 153 19.69 6.87 -2.95
CA SER A 153 19.47 8.27 -3.32
C SER A 153 20.60 9.16 -2.85
N ASP A 154 20.73 10.32 -3.47
CA ASP A 154 21.74 11.31 -3.07
C ASP A 154 21.55 11.77 -1.62
N ARG A 155 20.30 11.85 -1.15
CA ARG A 155 19.96 12.30 0.20
C ARG A 155 20.29 11.27 1.28
N TYR A 156 19.96 10.00 1.05
CA TYR A 156 20.05 8.96 2.08
C TYR A 156 21.18 7.96 1.87
N GLY A 157 21.82 7.96 0.71
CA GLY A 157 22.67 6.85 0.29
C GLY A 157 21.83 5.60 0.01
N SER A 158 22.34 4.43 0.36
CA SER A 158 21.58 3.18 0.27
C SER A 158 20.53 3.11 1.38
N PHE A 159 19.35 2.55 1.10
CA PHE A 159 18.38 2.19 2.13
C PHE A 159 18.66 0.81 2.76
N ASN A 160 19.62 0.04 2.23
CA ASN A 160 20.09 -1.16 2.90
C ASN A 160 20.84 -0.76 4.18
N LEU A 161 20.43 -1.33 5.29
CA LEU A 161 21.01 -1.06 6.63
C LEU A 161 22.22 -1.93 6.95
N GLY A 162 22.45 -2.98 6.16
CA GLY A 162 23.54 -3.91 6.30
C GLY A 162 23.26 -5.24 5.63
N ASN A 163 24.11 -6.22 5.90
CA ASN A 163 23.93 -7.60 5.47
C ASN A 163 23.83 -8.52 6.69
N ILE A 164 22.91 -9.46 6.69
CA ILE A 164 22.64 -10.38 7.81
C ILE A 164 23.84 -11.25 8.19
N LYS A 165 24.83 -11.38 7.30
CA LYS A 165 26.07 -12.12 7.56
C LYS A 165 27.07 -11.33 8.39
N ASP A 166 27.00 -9.99 8.34
CA ASP A 166 28.03 -9.09 8.85
C ASP A 166 27.55 -8.21 10.00
N LEU A 167 26.23 -7.93 10.07
CA LEU A 167 25.65 -6.98 11.02
C LEU A 167 24.30 -7.48 11.55
N SER A 168 24.13 -7.51 12.85
CA SER A 168 22.84 -7.81 13.46
C SER A 168 21.85 -6.65 13.30
N LEU A 169 20.55 -6.95 13.38
CA LEU A 169 19.49 -5.93 13.33
C LEU A 169 19.63 -4.91 14.47
N VAL A 170 20.07 -5.35 15.66
CA VAL A 170 20.28 -4.45 16.79
C VAL A 170 21.45 -3.51 16.53
N GLU A 171 22.57 -4.03 16.06
CA GLU A 171 23.74 -3.19 15.73
C GLU A 171 23.44 -2.18 14.62
N SER A 172 22.60 -2.55 13.65
CA SER A 172 22.22 -1.63 12.57
C SER A 172 21.50 -0.38 13.09
N THR A 173 20.79 -0.45 14.22
CA THR A 173 20.12 0.71 14.84
C THR A 173 21.10 1.75 15.37
N HIS A 174 22.35 1.39 15.58
CA HIS A 174 23.40 2.29 16.07
C HIS A 174 24.18 2.98 14.96
N THR A 175 23.88 2.66 13.68
CA THR A 175 24.53 3.30 12.54
C THR A 175 24.03 4.72 12.33
N GLU A 176 24.88 5.58 11.76
CA GLU A 176 24.48 6.94 11.40
C GLU A 176 23.39 6.94 10.32
N GLN A 177 23.47 6.00 9.40
CA GLN A 177 22.47 5.82 8.35
C GLN A 177 21.08 5.54 8.94
N PHE A 178 20.96 4.56 9.84
CA PHE A 178 19.67 4.27 10.49
C PHE A 178 19.13 5.49 11.23
N ARG A 179 20.00 6.20 12.00
CA ARG A 179 19.58 7.40 12.74
C ARG A 179 19.06 8.50 11.82
N ARG A 180 19.67 8.70 10.66
CA ARG A 180 19.23 9.68 9.65
C ARG A 180 17.87 9.31 9.07
N LEU A 181 17.70 8.06 8.64
CA LEU A 181 16.42 7.56 8.12
C LEU A 181 15.33 7.69 9.18
N MET A 182 15.61 7.29 10.41
CA MET A 182 14.67 7.36 11.53
C MET A 182 14.28 8.79 11.88
N ALA A 183 15.23 9.74 11.87
CA ALA A 183 14.96 11.14 12.13
C ALA A 183 14.00 11.76 11.11
N ASP A 184 14.25 11.53 9.81
CA ASP A 184 13.37 12.03 8.74
C ASP A 184 12.00 11.32 8.75
N MET A 185 11.97 10.01 9.00
CA MET A 185 10.70 9.26 9.17
C MET A 185 9.87 9.85 10.30
N THR A 186 10.48 10.05 11.47
CA THR A 186 9.83 10.64 12.64
C THR A 186 9.32 12.04 12.34
N SER A 187 10.14 12.89 11.72
CA SER A 187 9.75 14.23 11.31
C SER A 187 8.55 14.24 10.37
N GLY A 188 8.49 13.31 9.42
CA GLY A 188 7.35 13.15 8.52
C GLY A 188 6.07 12.71 9.23
N VAL A 189 6.18 11.78 10.19
CA VAL A 189 5.04 11.35 11.03
C VAL A 189 4.55 12.51 11.90
N GLU A 190 5.46 13.25 12.55
CA GLU A 190 5.12 14.42 13.36
C GLU A 190 4.45 15.53 12.53
N THR A 191 4.89 15.75 11.29
CA THR A 191 4.27 16.71 10.40
C THR A 191 2.83 16.29 10.06
N CYS A 192 2.60 15.02 9.73
CA CYS A 192 1.26 14.48 9.55
C CYS A 192 0.41 14.64 10.82
N HIS A 193 0.97 14.33 11.99
CA HIS A 193 0.25 14.44 13.27
C HIS A 193 -0.23 15.88 13.55
N LYS A 194 0.58 16.88 13.18
CA LYS A 194 0.27 18.29 13.42
C LYS A 194 -0.71 18.90 12.42
N SER A 195 -0.73 18.41 11.19
CA SER A 195 -1.42 19.06 10.07
C SER A 195 -2.54 18.26 9.41
N CYS A 196 -2.60 16.94 9.63
CA CYS A 196 -3.55 16.08 8.91
C CYS A 196 -4.68 15.61 9.84
N GLU A 197 -5.92 15.90 9.47
CA GLU A 197 -7.11 15.45 10.18
C GLU A 197 -7.31 13.93 10.14
N TYR A 198 -6.77 13.25 9.13
CA TYR A 198 -6.85 11.81 8.95
C TYR A 198 -5.72 11.04 9.69
N PHE A 199 -4.84 11.72 10.42
CA PHE A 199 -3.71 11.08 11.10
C PHE A 199 -4.13 9.90 11.98
N GLY A 200 -5.22 10.06 12.72
CA GLY A 200 -5.75 9.01 13.59
C GLY A 200 -6.22 7.73 12.88
N LEU A 201 -6.32 7.75 11.55
CA LEU A 201 -6.72 6.60 10.73
C LEU A 201 -5.52 5.88 10.08
N CYS A 202 -4.41 6.60 9.81
CA CYS A 202 -3.27 6.04 9.09
C CYS A 202 -1.95 6.05 9.88
N GLY A 203 -1.86 6.80 10.98
CA GLY A 203 -0.66 6.86 11.80
C GLY A 203 0.56 7.49 11.11
N GLY A 204 0.35 8.38 10.14
CA GLY A 204 1.43 9.16 9.52
C GLY A 204 1.87 8.72 8.11
N GLY A 205 1.10 7.83 7.49
CA GLY A 205 1.32 7.40 6.11
C GLY A 205 2.55 6.49 5.92
N ASN A 206 2.88 6.22 4.66
CA ASN A 206 3.99 5.36 4.28
C ASN A 206 5.22 6.20 3.89
N GLY A 207 6.38 5.85 4.45
CA GLY A 207 7.64 6.53 4.16
C GLY A 207 8.13 6.32 2.73
N SER A 208 7.89 5.15 2.14
CA SER A 208 8.22 4.87 0.74
C SER A 208 7.49 5.82 -0.19
N ASN A 209 6.17 5.98 -0.05
CA ASN A 209 5.41 6.93 -0.86
C ASN A 209 5.92 8.37 -0.72
N LYS A 210 6.25 8.80 0.52
CA LYS A 210 6.84 10.13 0.75
C LYS A 210 8.18 10.30 0.01
N PHE A 211 9.01 9.27 0.04
CA PHE A 211 10.29 9.29 -0.66
C PHE A 211 10.11 9.34 -2.17
N TRP A 212 9.26 8.50 -2.75
CA TRP A 212 9.08 8.43 -4.19
C TRP A 212 8.34 9.65 -4.77
N GLU A 213 7.40 10.21 -4.05
CA GLU A 213 6.66 11.39 -4.50
C GLU A 213 7.40 12.71 -4.23
N HIS A 214 8.16 12.80 -3.13
CA HIS A 214 8.74 14.08 -2.67
C HIS A 214 10.27 14.04 -2.48
N GLY A 215 10.93 12.91 -2.69
CA GLY A 215 12.37 12.75 -2.49
C GLY A 215 12.81 12.74 -1.03
N THR A 216 11.88 12.64 -0.08
CA THR A 216 12.18 12.69 1.36
C THR A 216 11.17 11.91 2.19
N LEU A 217 11.68 11.24 3.26
CA LEU A 217 10.83 10.59 4.27
C LEU A 217 10.14 11.61 5.20
N ALA A 218 10.63 12.86 5.25
CA ALA A 218 10.16 13.89 6.17
C ALA A 218 8.92 14.65 5.69
N SER A 219 8.41 14.37 4.51
CA SER A 219 7.19 15.00 4.01
C SER A 219 5.92 14.49 4.70
N SER A 220 4.80 15.13 4.43
CA SER A 220 3.50 14.76 5.01
C SER A 220 2.61 14.06 3.99
N GLU A 221 1.67 14.80 3.42
CA GLU A 221 0.67 14.30 2.50
C GLU A 221 1.28 13.79 1.19
N THR A 222 0.78 12.67 0.71
CA THR A 222 1.14 12.06 -0.58
C THR A 222 -0.12 11.78 -1.39
N ASN A 223 0.05 11.59 -2.70
CA ASN A 223 -1.04 11.13 -3.56
C ASN A 223 -1.55 9.75 -3.08
N ALA A 224 -0.63 8.86 -2.73
CA ALA A 224 -0.96 7.55 -2.17
C ALA A 224 -1.85 7.66 -0.91
N CYS A 225 -1.57 8.57 0.02
CA CYS A 225 -2.40 8.72 1.21
C CYS A 225 -3.77 9.34 0.93
N ARG A 226 -3.90 10.20 -0.09
CA ARG A 226 -5.20 10.72 -0.54
C ARG A 226 -6.10 9.60 -1.02
N PHE A 227 -5.60 8.77 -1.91
CA PHE A 227 -6.38 7.67 -2.48
C PHE A 227 -6.56 6.50 -1.50
N GLY A 228 -5.55 6.16 -0.71
CA GLY A 228 -5.60 5.01 0.20
C GLY A 228 -6.31 5.27 1.54
N THR A 229 -6.39 6.54 1.98
CA THR A 229 -6.96 6.87 3.30
C THR A 229 -8.05 7.93 3.24
N GLN A 230 -7.75 9.10 2.65
CA GLN A 230 -8.66 10.25 2.75
C GLN A 230 -9.95 10.03 1.97
N ILE A 231 -9.85 9.64 0.69
CA ILE A 231 -11.02 9.42 -0.16
C ILE A 231 -11.88 8.25 0.34
N PRO A 232 -11.34 7.07 0.71
CA PRO A 232 -12.15 6.02 1.34
C PRO A 232 -12.90 6.49 2.59
N THR A 233 -12.24 7.28 3.44
CA THR A 233 -12.88 7.85 4.63
C THR A 233 -14.01 8.84 4.30
N GLN A 234 -13.87 9.62 3.25
CA GLN A 234 -14.88 10.59 2.81
C GLN A 234 -16.10 9.93 2.15
N VAL A 235 -15.97 8.69 1.69
CA VAL A 235 -17.05 7.94 1.07
C VAL A 235 -17.96 7.28 2.11
N LEU A 236 -17.42 6.90 3.26
CA LEU A 236 -18.15 6.36 4.41
C LEU A 236 -18.93 7.45 5.15
#